data_083e73b26ff2f82b6019bb1a3e3de509
#
_entry.id   083e73b26ff2f82b6019bb1a3e3de509
#
_cell.length_a   1.000
_cell.length_b   1.000
_cell.length_c   1.000
_cell.angle_alpha   90.00
_cell.angle_beta   90.00
_cell.angle_gamma   90.00
#
_symmetry.space_group_name_H-M   'P 1'
#
loop_
_entity.id
_entity.type
_entity.pdbx_description
1 polymer ?
#
loop_
_entity_poly.entity_id
_entity_poly.type
_entity_poly.pdbx_seq_one_letter_code
_entity_poly.pdbx_strand_id
1 'polypeptide(L)'
;MSREPKANPQHGRKANQKMKPYLVMEYLMRHTDENHAESADNIAAYLQELGIDAERRSIYRDIEEINKALWLLENEDDADIFAAEEAIETDENDSEKFIVYDRHLKGFRVVRRKYELSDIRLMAECIYASRYISQSEAERLVDIIKGFVSEEQSREIRTDALVTARQRTLNKSTLRNVSTIYDAMSKMIEGEKHDLKELPLQLI
;
A
#
# COMPACT_ATOMS: atom_id res chain seq x y z
N MET A 1 55.89 19.88 4.79
CA MET A 1 54.98 19.83 3.65
C MET A 1 54.22 18.53 3.73
N SER A 2 53.04 18.55 4.38
CA SER A 2 52.17 17.38 4.54
C SER A 2 51.31 17.25 3.30
N ARG A 3 51.39 16.09 2.62
CA ARG A 3 50.52 15.76 1.50
C ARG A 3 49.16 15.35 2.04
N GLU A 4 48.13 16.13 1.73
CA GLU A 4 46.74 15.70 1.93
C GLU A 4 46.44 14.44 1.09
N PRO A 5 45.73 13.44 1.64
CA PRO A 5 45.33 12.27 0.90
C PRO A 5 44.29 12.67 -0.16
N LYS A 6 44.59 12.47 -1.43
CA LYS A 6 43.65 12.61 -2.54
C LYS A 6 42.51 11.63 -2.32
N ALA A 7 41.32 12.14 -2.12
CA ALA A 7 40.07 11.35 -2.13
C ALA A 7 39.99 10.64 -3.49
N ASN A 8 39.97 9.30 -3.42
CA ASN A 8 39.77 8.44 -4.58
C ASN A 8 38.32 8.63 -5.05
N PRO A 9 38.02 9.08 -6.27
CA PRO A 9 36.67 9.15 -6.74
C PRO A 9 36.14 7.72 -6.84
N GLN A 10 35.20 7.33 -5.98
CA GLN A 10 34.49 6.08 -6.10
C GLN A 10 33.69 6.11 -7.40
N HIS A 11 34.30 5.58 -8.47
CA HIS A 11 33.63 5.34 -9.71
C HIS A 11 32.54 4.28 -9.50
N GLY A 12 31.26 4.69 -9.63
CA GLY A 12 30.29 3.85 -10.26
C GLY A 12 29.17 3.21 -9.46
N ARG A 13 28.97 3.45 -8.16
CA ARG A 13 27.71 3.03 -7.49
C ARG A 13 27.06 4.22 -6.81
N LYS A 14 26.01 4.74 -7.45
CA LYS A 14 25.09 5.70 -6.82
C LYS A 14 24.54 5.02 -5.54
N ALA A 15 24.56 5.76 -4.41
CA ALA A 15 24.08 5.24 -3.13
C ALA A 15 22.57 4.89 -3.21
N ASN A 16 22.13 3.88 -2.44
CA ASN A 16 20.74 3.54 -2.22
C ASN A 16 19.92 3.10 -3.45
N GLN A 17 20.55 2.75 -4.56
CA GLN A 17 19.85 2.38 -5.80
C GLN A 17 18.96 1.14 -5.66
N LYS A 18 19.26 0.23 -4.72
CA LYS A 18 18.44 -0.96 -4.48
C LYS A 18 17.06 -0.68 -3.88
N MET A 19 16.91 0.46 -3.20
CA MET A 19 15.64 0.88 -2.60
C MET A 19 14.75 1.62 -3.60
N LYS A 20 15.32 2.08 -4.71
CA LYS A 20 14.66 2.97 -5.67
C LYS A 20 13.39 2.36 -6.26
N PRO A 21 13.35 1.12 -6.80
CA PRO A 21 12.12 0.55 -7.35
C PRO A 21 10.98 0.48 -6.32
N TYR A 22 11.30 0.10 -5.08
CA TYR A 22 10.31 0.07 -4.01
C TYR A 22 9.72 1.46 -3.72
N LEU A 23 10.56 2.49 -3.66
CA LEU A 23 10.12 3.86 -3.41
C LEU A 23 9.32 4.43 -4.59
N VAL A 24 9.67 4.07 -5.82
CA VAL A 24 8.89 4.42 -7.02
C VAL A 24 7.50 3.78 -6.97
N MET A 25 7.42 2.50 -6.63
CA MET A 25 6.16 1.78 -6.48
C MET A 25 5.29 2.42 -5.39
N GLU A 26 5.84 2.67 -4.21
CA GLU A 26 5.13 3.28 -3.09
C GLU A 26 4.61 4.69 -3.44
N TYR A 27 5.44 5.48 -4.11
CA TYR A 27 5.05 6.80 -4.60
C TYR A 27 3.87 6.73 -5.56
N LEU A 28 3.96 5.87 -6.58
CA LEU A 28 2.89 5.70 -7.58
C LEU A 28 1.61 5.14 -6.96
N MET A 29 1.71 4.17 -6.05
CA MET A 29 0.55 3.64 -5.33
C MET A 29 -0.19 4.73 -4.54
N ARG A 30 0.54 5.71 -4.01
CA ARG A 30 -0.03 6.79 -3.19
C ARG A 30 -0.59 7.94 -4.02
N HIS A 31 0.08 8.31 -5.10
CA HIS A 31 -0.22 9.56 -5.83
C HIS A 31 -0.95 9.36 -7.16
N THR A 32 -1.20 8.11 -7.60
CA THR A 32 -1.85 7.87 -8.88
C THR A 32 -3.12 7.05 -8.76
N ASP A 33 -4.02 7.24 -9.69
CA ASP A 33 -5.27 6.48 -9.83
C ASP A 33 -5.80 6.60 -11.27
N GLU A 34 -7.09 6.34 -11.48
CA GLU A 34 -7.73 6.41 -12.81
C GLU A 34 -7.67 7.79 -13.43
N ASN A 35 -7.63 8.85 -12.61
CA ASN A 35 -7.69 10.24 -13.04
C ASN A 35 -6.37 10.99 -12.84
N HIS A 36 -5.45 10.41 -12.11
CA HIS A 36 -4.18 11.02 -11.71
C HIS A 36 -3.01 10.15 -12.11
N ALA A 37 -2.04 10.77 -12.78
CA ALA A 37 -0.80 10.13 -13.21
C ALA A 37 0.40 11.03 -12.88
N GLU A 38 1.54 10.39 -12.61
CA GLU A 38 2.78 11.07 -12.25
C GLU A 38 3.83 10.98 -13.34
N SER A 39 4.46 12.13 -13.64
CA SER A 39 5.53 12.18 -14.63
C SER A 39 6.82 11.57 -14.08
N ALA A 40 7.68 11.06 -14.98
CA ALA A 40 8.99 10.59 -14.58
C ALA A 40 9.84 11.69 -13.90
N ASP A 41 9.60 12.96 -14.25
CA ASP A 41 10.31 14.08 -13.66
C ASP A 41 9.86 14.33 -12.20
N ASN A 42 8.55 14.20 -11.91
CA ASN A 42 8.01 14.29 -10.55
C ASN A 42 8.54 13.15 -9.67
N ILE A 43 8.55 11.92 -10.21
CA ILE A 43 9.12 10.75 -9.52
C ILE A 43 10.61 10.98 -9.23
N ALA A 44 11.38 11.53 -10.20
CA ALA A 44 12.79 11.85 -10.01
C ALA A 44 12.99 12.91 -8.93
N ALA A 45 12.16 13.96 -8.91
CA ALA A 45 12.21 15.00 -7.89
C ALA A 45 11.95 14.43 -6.49
N TYR A 46 10.92 13.59 -6.33
CA TYR A 46 10.65 12.91 -5.07
C TYR A 46 11.83 12.06 -4.59
N LEU A 47 12.45 11.28 -5.48
CA LEU A 47 13.61 10.46 -5.13
C LEU A 47 14.81 11.33 -4.74
N GLN A 48 14.99 12.48 -5.39
CA GLN A 48 16.05 13.43 -5.05
C GLN A 48 15.86 14.04 -3.66
N GLU A 49 14.63 14.34 -3.25
CA GLU A 49 14.31 14.78 -1.88
C GLU A 49 14.71 13.73 -0.84
N LEU A 50 14.62 12.45 -1.19
CA LEU A 50 15.07 11.32 -0.35
C LEU A 50 16.59 11.06 -0.44
N GLY A 51 17.34 11.87 -1.21
CA GLY A 51 18.79 11.70 -1.39
C GLY A 51 19.17 10.59 -2.38
N ILE A 52 18.23 10.19 -3.26
CA ILE A 52 18.44 9.16 -4.30
C ILE A 52 18.50 9.86 -5.66
N ASP A 53 19.67 9.84 -6.27
CA ASP A 53 19.84 10.38 -7.63
C ASP A 53 19.23 9.43 -8.67
N ALA A 54 18.23 9.89 -9.39
CA ALA A 54 17.50 9.14 -10.40
C ALA A 54 17.37 9.94 -11.70
N GLU A 55 17.73 9.30 -12.80
CA GLU A 55 17.51 9.83 -14.14
C GLU A 55 16.21 9.29 -14.71
N ARG A 56 15.54 10.07 -15.56
CA ARG A 56 14.28 9.68 -16.22
C ARG A 56 14.32 8.27 -16.82
N ARG A 57 15.39 7.93 -17.56
CA ARG A 57 15.54 6.60 -18.16
C ARG A 57 15.61 5.46 -17.14
N SER A 58 16.16 5.74 -15.97
CA SER A 58 16.24 4.73 -14.91
C SER A 58 14.89 4.47 -14.25
N ILE A 59 14.00 5.47 -14.21
CA ILE A 59 12.64 5.32 -13.69
C ILE A 59 11.82 4.42 -14.59
N TYR A 60 11.92 4.56 -15.92
CA TYR A 60 11.26 3.64 -16.85
C TYR A 60 11.67 2.19 -16.63
N ARG A 61 12.98 1.92 -16.43
CA ARG A 61 13.47 0.58 -16.11
C ARG A 61 12.97 0.07 -14.76
N ASP A 62 12.95 0.94 -13.75
CA ASP A 62 12.43 0.56 -12.43
C ASP A 62 10.95 0.17 -12.51
N ILE A 63 10.14 0.89 -13.29
CA ILE A 63 8.72 0.58 -13.50
C ILE A 63 8.55 -0.76 -14.23
N GLU A 64 9.39 -1.04 -15.23
CA GLU A 64 9.39 -2.33 -15.90
C GLU A 64 9.73 -3.48 -14.95
N GLU A 65 10.76 -3.33 -14.11
CA GLU A 65 11.13 -4.31 -13.09
C GLU A 65 10.03 -4.47 -12.03
N ILE A 66 9.34 -3.38 -11.66
CA ILE A 66 8.18 -3.45 -10.76
C ILE A 66 7.06 -4.26 -11.40
N ASN A 67 6.73 -4.03 -12.67
CA ASN A 67 5.70 -4.80 -13.37
C ASN A 67 6.04 -6.28 -13.43
N LYS A 68 7.28 -6.65 -13.75
CA LYS A 68 7.76 -8.05 -13.74
C LYS A 68 7.61 -8.67 -12.35
N ALA A 69 8.02 -7.94 -11.30
CA ALA A 69 7.93 -8.43 -9.92
C ALA A 69 6.47 -8.63 -9.46
N LEU A 70 5.58 -7.70 -9.79
CA LEU A 70 4.16 -7.81 -9.45
C LEU A 70 3.47 -8.93 -10.22
N TRP A 71 3.81 -9.09 -11.50
CA TRP A 71 3.31 -10.20 -12.32
C TRP A 71 3.73 -11.57 -11.74
N LEU A 72 4.98 -11.70 -11.30
CA LEU A 72 5.47 -12.92 -10.62
C LEU A 72 4.68 -13.22 -9.35
N LEU A 73 4.35 -12.21 -8.55
CA LEU A 73 3.58 -12.38 -7.32
C LEU A 73 2.11 -12.79 -7.57
N GLU A 74 1.56 -12.45 -8.73
CA GLU A 74 0.21 -12.91 -9.10
C GLU A 74 0.20 -14.34 -9.67
N ASN A 75 1.31 -14.80 -10.25
CA ASN A 75 1.42 -16.08 -10.93
C ASN A 75 2.38 -17.05 -10.20
N GLU A 76 2.44 -16.99 -8.86
CA GLU A 76 3.41 -17.70 -8.01
C GLU A 76 3.55 -19.21 -8.31
N ASP A 77 2.46 -19.87 -8.69
CA ASP A 77 2.43 -21.34 -8.80
C ASP A 77 3.15 -21.89 -10.05
N ASP A 78 3.25 -21.10 -11.14
CA ASP A 78 3.73 -21.60 -12.45
C ASP A 78 4.74 -20.67 -13.18
N ALA A 79 5.17 -19.55 -12.56
CA ALA A 79 5.95 -18.53 -13.25
C ALA A 79 7.38 -18.38 -12.70
N ASP A 80 8.31 -18.17 -13.60
CA ASP A 80 9.68 -17.77 -13.33
C ASP A 80 9.98 -16.37 -13.91
N ILE A 81 11.18 -15.88 -13.71
CA ILE A 81 11.61 -14.56 -14.18
C ILE A 81 11.54 -14.43 -15.71
N PHE A 82 11.78 -15.51 -16.44
CA PHE A 82 11.75 -15.49 -17.91
C PHE A 82 10.32 -15.38 -18.43
N ALA A 83 9.37 -16.07 -17.77
CA ALA A 83 7.96 -15.94 -18.09
C ALA A 83 7.45 -14.52 -17.82
N ALA A 84 7.88 -13.89 -16.71
CA ALA A 84 7.52 -12.51 -16.41
C ALA A 84 8.11 -11.52 -17.43
N GLU A 85 9.36 -11.71 -17.86
CA GLU A 85 9.99 -10.90 -18.91
C GLU A 85 9.18 -11.01 -20.21
N GLU A 86 8.89 -12.23 -20.67
CA GLU A 86 8.14 -12.47 -21.88
C GLU A 86 6.72 -11.84 -21.79
N ALA A 87 6.02 -12.06 -20.69
CA ALA A 87 4.68 -11.52 -20.49
C ALA A 87 4.65 -9.98 -20.54
N ILE A 88 5.58 -9.31 -19.86
CA ILE A 88 5.60 -7.84 -19.80
C ILE A 88 6.13 -7.21 -21.09
N GLU A 89 7.14 -7.82 -21.75
CA GLU A 89 7.73 -7.28 -22.98
C GLU A 89 6.81 -7.47 -24.20
N THR A 90 6.03 -8.56 -24.25
CA THR A 90 5.10 -8.85 -25.35
C THR A 90 3.72 -8.24 -25.18
N ASP A 91 3.43 -7.63 -24.04
CA ASP A 91 2.12 -7.02 -23.73
C ASP A 91 1.94 -5.68 -24.45
N GLU A 92 1.52 -5.74 -25.72
CA GLU A 92 1.28 -4.57 -26.56
C GLU A 92 0.12 -3.68 -26.05
N ASN A 93 -0.82 -4.24 -25.28
CA ASN A 93 -2.03 -3.58 -24.82
C ASN A 93 -1.97 -3.17 -23.34
N ASP A 94 -0.82 -3.33 -22.69
CA ASP A 94 -0.63 -3.05 -21.26
C ASP A 94 -1.62 -3.81 -20.34
N SER A 95 -2.12 -4.99 -20.78
CA SER A 95 -3.11 -5.79 -20.06
C SER A 95 -2.52 -6.55 -18.87
N GLU A 96 -1.25 -6.92 -18.96
CA GLU A 96 -0.52 -7.64 -17.91
C GLU A 96 0.20 -6.71 -16.92
N LYS A 97 0.30 -5.43 -17.26
CA LYS A 97 1.03 -4.44 -16.47
C LYS A 97 0.18 -3.88 -15.33
N PHE A 98 0.80 -3.64 -14.21
CA PHE A 98 0.23 -2.97 -13.04
C PHE A 98 0.39 -1.46 -13.10
N ILE A 99 1.48 -0.99 -13.67
CA ILE A 99 1.81 0.42 -13.85
C ILE A 99 1.97 0.65 -15.35
N VAL A 100 1.18 1.56 -15.89
CA VAL A 100 1.19 1.91 -17.32
C VAL A 100 1.50 3.39 -17.51
N TYR A 101 2.00 3.74 -18.70
CA TYR A 101 2.13 5.13 -19.10
C TYR A 101 0.84 5.61 -19.79
N ASP A 102 0.11 6.48 -19.13
CA ASP A 102 -1.09 7.09 -19.71
C ASP A 102 -0.73 8.30 -20.59
N ARG A 103 -1.06 8.20 -21.88
CA ARG A 103 -0.75 9.25 -22.85
C ARG A 103 -1.61 10.51 -22.69
N HIS A 104 -2.82 10.38 -22.19
CA HIS A 104 -3.73 11.50 -21.95
C HIS A 104 -3.30 12.29 -20.72
N LEU A 105 -2.99 11.59 -19.64
CA LEU A 105 -2.52 12.19 -18.40
C LEU A 105 -1.01 12.51 -18.43
N LYS A 106 -0.28 12.05 -19.46
CA LYS A 106 1.15 12.27 -19.69
C LYS A 106 2.04 11.81 -18.53
N GLY A 107 1.68 10.69 -17.91
CA GLY A 107 2.39 10.16 -16.76
C GLY A 107 2.14 8.68 -16.54
N PHE A 108 2.81 8.13 -15.55
CA PHE A 108 2.61 6.76 -15.08
C PHE A 108 1.47 6.73 -14.08
N ARG A 109 0.66 5.69 -14.15
CA ARG A 109 -0.39 5.41 -13.16
C ARG A 109 -0.52 3.93 -12.88
N VAL A 110 -0.98 3.60 -11.69
CA VAL A 110 -1.33 2.24 -11.28
C VAL A 110 -2.73 1.92 -11.83
N VAL A 111 -2.84 0.84 -12.62
CA VAL A 111 -4.10 0.39 -13.22
C VAL A 111 -4.68 -0.84 -12.54
N ARG A 112 -3.84 -1.66 -11.91
CA ARG A 112 -4.27 -2.87 -11.19
C ARG A 112 -3.99 -2.68 -9.70
N ARG A 113 -5.05 -2.55 -8.92
CA ARG A 113 -5.00 -2.46 -7.46
C ARG A 113 -5.67 -3.68 -6.86
N LYS A 114 -5.19 -4.12 -5.71
CA LYS A 114 -5.80 -5.23 -4.98
C LYS A 114 -7.22 -4.92 -4.52
N TYR A 115 -7.52 -3.65 -4.25
CA TYR A 115 -8.83 -3.18 -3.81
C TYR A 115 -9.25 -1.99 -4.67
N GLU A 116 -10.50 -1.99 -5.11
CA GLU A 116 -11.09 -0.86 -5.81
C GLU A 116 -11.63 0.19 -4.81
N LEU A 117 -11.80 1.42 -5.27
CA LEU A 117 -12.38 2.49 -4.46
C LEU A 117 -13.78 2.12 -3.93
N SER A 118 -14.57 1.39 -4.71
CA SER A 118 -15.88 0.85 -4.33
C SER A 118 -15.81 -0.07 -3.11
N ASP A 119 -14.79 -0.94 -3.05
CA ASP A 119 -14.57 -1.87 -1.93
C ASP A 119 -14.27 -1.10 -0.66
N ILE A 120 -13.36 -0.13 -0.76
CA ILE A 120 -12.95 0.69 0.39
C ILE A 120 -14.11 1.55 0.89
N ARG A 121 -14.94 2.11 -0.02
CA ARG A 121 -16.16 2.84 0.35
C ARG A 121 -17.14 1.94 1.11
N LEU A 122 -17.41 0.73 0.60
CA LEU A 122 -18.29 -0.23 1.25
C LEU A 122 -17.75 -0.64 2.64
N MET A 123 -16.45 -0.92 2.74
CA MET A 123 -15.84 -1.23 4.04
C MET A 123 -15.97 -0.07 5.02
N ALA A 124 -15.73 1.17 4.58
CA ALA A 124 -15.89 2.37 5.42
C ALA A 124 -17.33 2.52 5.91
N GLU A 125 -18.32 2.31 5.02
CA GLU A 125 -19.74 2.34 5.39
C GLU A 125 -20.09 1.26 6.42
N CYS A 126 -19.61 0.04 6.27
CA CYS A 126 -19.80 -1.03 7.24
C CYS A 126 -19.20 -0.70 8.61
N ILE A 127 -17.98 -0.15 8.63
CA ILE A 127 -17.33 0.30 9.87
C ILE A 127 -18.16 1.39 10.55
N TYR A 128 -18.61 2.41 9.81
CA TYR A 128 -19.43 3.47 10.36
C TYR A 128 -20.85 3.03 10.72
N ALA A 129 -21.40 2.01 10.08
CA ALA A 129 -22.71 1.45 10.43
C ALA A 129 -22.67 0.63 11.73
N SER A 130 -21.52 0.17 12.15
CA SER A 130 -21.38 -0.65 13.36
C SER A 130 -21.69 0.16 14.63
N ARG A 131 -22.59 -0.40 15.45
CA ARG A 131 -22.91 0.16 16.79
C ARG A 131 -21.93 -0.29 17.88
N TYR A 132 -21.18 -1.34 17.60
CA TYR A 132 -20.26 -1.97 18.55
C TYR A 132 -18.88 -1.32 18.57
N ILE A 133 -18.61 -0.41 17.66
CA ILE A 133 -17.35 0.29 17.52
C ILE A 133 -17.52 1.74 17.95
N SER A 134 -16.64 2.22 18.84
CA SER A 134 -16.64 3.62 19.23
C SER A 134 -16.31 4.53 18.05
N GLN A 135 -16.67 5.81 18.12
CA GLN A 135 -16.39 6.77 17.05
C GLN A 135 -14.90 6.83 16.71
N SER A 136 -14.05 6.95 17.73
CA SER A 136 -12.59 7.04 17.55
C SER A 136 -11.97 5.77 16.96
N GLU A 137 -12.54 4.59 17.26
CA GLU A 137 -12.09 3.34 16.64
C GLU A 137 -12.54 3.22 15.20
N ALA A 138 -13.76 3.67 14.89
CA ALA A 138 -14.26 3.69 13.51
C ALA A 138 -13.40 4.60 12.64
N GLU A 139 -13.08 5.81 13.10
CA GLU A 139 -12.19 6.74 12.41
C GLU A 139 -10.82 6.11 12.15
N ARG A 140 -10.20 5.53 13.18
CA ARG A 140 -8.91 4.85 13.06
C ARG A 140 -8.94 3.68 12.04
N LEU A 141 -10.00 2.88 12.04
CA LEU A 141 -10.14 1.77 11.10
C LEU A 141 -10.33 2.26 9.67
N VAL A 142 -11.12 3.31 9.48
CA VAL A 142 -11.31 3.92 8.16
C VAL A 142 -10.01 4.55 7.65
N ASP A 143 -9.22 5.19 8.51
CA ASP A 143 -7.91 5.72 8.11
C ASP A 143 -6.94 4.62 7.67
N ILE A 144 -7.00 3.44 8.29
CA ILE A 144 -6.20 2.29 7.86
C ILE A 144 -6.60 1.83 6.45
N ILE A 145 -7.90 1.64 6.19
CA ILE A 145 -8.35 1.16 4.88
C ILE A 145 -8.19 2.22 3.77
N LYS A 146 -8.22 3.50 4.09
CA LYS A 146 -7.90 4.58 3.17
C LYS A 146 -6.49 4.48 2.59
N GLY A 147 -5.55 3.86 3.31
CA GLY A 147 -4.19 3.62 2.82
C GLY A 147 -4.10 2.62 1.65
N PHE A 148 -5.19 1.93 1.30
CA PHE A 148 -5.22 1.00 0.15
C PHE A 148 -5.55 1.66 -1.19
N VAL A 149 -5.95 2.92 -1.19
CA VAL A 149 -6.28 3.71 -2.38
C VAL A 149 -5.33 4.92 -2.49
N SER A 150 -5.44 5.70 -3.58
CA SER A 150 -4.65 6.92 -3.73
C SER A 150 -5.05 7.99 -2.70
N GLU A 151 -4.20 8.98 -2.49
CA GLU A 151 -4.52 10.12 -1.62
C GLU A 151 -5.76 10.88 -2.10
N GLU A 152 -5.93 11.05 -3.42
CA GLU A 152 -7.10 11.72 -3.98
C GLU A 152 -8.37 10.89 -3.78
N GLN A 153 -8.33 9.60 -4.09
CA GLN A 153 -9.44 8.69 -3.82
C GLN A 153 -9.79 8.61 -2.32
N SER A 154 -8.79 8.65 -1.46
CA SER A 154 -8.98 8.64 -0.01
C SER A 154 -9.76 9.86 0.48
N ARG A 155 -9.60 11.03 -0.15
CA ARG A 155 -10.37 12.26 0.17
C ARG A 155 -11.82 12.17 -0.26
N GLU A 156 -12.14 11.36 -1.26
CA GLU A 156 -13.51 11.12 -1.70
C GLU A 156 -14.31 10.23 -0.74
N ILE A 157 -13.63 9.47 0.12
CA ILE A 157 -14.28 8.64 1.14
C ILE A 157 -14.78 9.55 2.25
N ARG A 158 -16.03 9.99 2.11
CA ARG A 158 -16.68 10.89 3.09
C ARG A 158 -17.01 10.14 4.37
N THR A 159 -16.57 10.71 5.47
CA THR A 159 -16.84 10.19 6.81
C THR A 159 -18.03 10.90 7.50
N ASP A 160 -18.32 12.12 7.07
CA ASP A 160 -19.27 13.04 7.67
C ASP A 160 -20.74 12.68 7.41
N ALA A 161 -21.07 12.14 6.24
CA ALA A 161 -22.45 11.77 5.90
C ALA A 161 -22.98 10.55 6.69
N LEU A 162 -22.11 9.68 7.17
CA LEU A 162 -22.45 8.43 7.85
C LEU A 162 -22.43 8.54 9.37
N VAL A 163 -21.83 9.60 9.90
CA VAL A 163 -21.64 9.83 11.34
C VAL A 163 -22.92 10.34 12.02
N THR A 164 -23.88 10.90 11.26
CA THR A 164 -25.05 11.55 11.80
C THR A 164 -26.07 10.55 12.35
N ALA A 165 -26.24 10.52 13.67
CA ALA A 165 -27.41 10.06 14.40
C ALA A 165 -27.50 8.60 14.89
N ARG A 166 -26.45 7.78 14.90
CA ARG A 166 -26.53 6.47 15.55
C ARG A 166 -25.85 6.48 16.92
N GLN A 167 -26.57 6.07 17.96
CA GLN A 167 -25.96 5.82 19.26
C GLN A 167 -24.92 4.69 19.11
N ARG A 168 -23.65 5.02 19.38
CA ARG A 168 -22.53 4.10 19.38
C ARG A 168 -22.15 3.73 20.82
N THR A 169 -21.45 2.62 20.98
CA THR A 169 -20.86 2.28 22.26
C THR A 169 -19.84 3.33 22.68
N LEU A 170 -19.83 3.64 23.97
CA LEU A 170 -18.76 4.43 24.58
C LEU A 170 -17.57 3.55 25.02
N ASN A 171 -17.74 2.23 24.96
CA ASN A 171 -16.70 1.27 25.34
C ASN A 171 -15.63 1.17 24.26
N LYS A 172 -14.48 1.79 24.51
CA LYS A 172 -13.29 1.76 23.63
C LYS A 172 -12.57 0.41 23.64
N SER A 173 -12.94 -0.52 24.50
CA SER A 173 -12.32 -1.84 24.62
C SER A 173 -13.06 -2.92 23.85
N THR A 174 -14.18 -2.63 23.19
CA THR A 174 -15.03 -3.64 22.54
C THR A 174 -14.25 -4.47 21.51
N LEU A 175 -13.51 -3.85 20.61
CA LEU A 175 -12.70 -4.56 19.60
C LEU A 175 -11.61 -5.42 20.23
N ARG A 176 -10.94 -4.89 21.27
CA ARG A 176 -9.92 -5.64 22.02
C ARG A 176 -10.53 -6.86 22.71
N ASN A 177 -11.67 -6.70 23.34
CA ASN A 177 -12.36 -7.81 24.01
C ASN A 177 -12.79 -8.88 23.02
N VAL A 178 -13.33 -8.50 21.87
CA VAL A 178 -13.67 -9.42 20.77
C VAL A 178 -12.43 -10.17 20.28
N SER A 179 -11.32 -9.47 20.04
CA SER A 179 -10.05 -10.10 19.64
C SER A 179 -9.58 -11.12 20.71
N THR A 180 -9.62 -10.74 21.98
CA THR A 180 -9.24 -11.64 23.09
C THR A 180 -10.10 -12.91 23.13
N ILE A 181 -11.41 -12.78 22.86
CA ILE A 181 -12.32 -13.94 22.78
C ILE A 181 -11.95 -14.84 21.61
N TYR A 182 -11.69 -14.27 20.42
CA TYR A 182 -11.27 -15.04 19.25
C TYR A 182 -9.94 -15.75 19.49
N ASP A 183 -8.96 -15.08 20.10
CA ASP A 183 -7.66 -15.67 20.44
C ASP A 183 -7.83 -16.85 21.40
N ALA A 184 -8.69 -16.70 22.41
CA ALA A 184 -9.00 -17.78 23.35
C ALA A 184 -9.70 -18.97 22.66
N MET A 185 -10.65 -18.70 21.79
CA MET A 185 -11.34 -19.73 21.00
C MET A 185 -10.39 -20.50 20.08
N SER A 186 -9.50 -19.79 19.38
CA SER A 186 -8.49 -20.41 18.51
C SER A 186 -7.56 -21.34 19.27
N LYS A 187 -7.07 -20.91 20.45
CA LYS A 187 -6.23 -21.72 21.31
C LYS A 187 -6.94 -22.97 21.85
N MET A 188 -8.25 -22.87 22.14
CA MET A 188 -9.06 -24.04 22.52
C MET A 188 -9.19 -25.05 21.37
N ILE A 189 -9.35 -24.56 20.13
CA ILE A 189 -9.45 -25.42 18.94
C ILE A 189 -8.12 -26.13 18.68
N GLU A 190 -6.99 -25.45 18.90
CA GLU A 190 -5.64 -26.01 18.76
C GLU A 190 -5.24 -26.97 19.88
N GLY A 191 -6.11 -27.22 20.88
CA GLY A 191 -5.90 -28.13 21.98
C GLY A 191 -5.07 -27.57 23.12
N GLU A 192 -4.76 -26.28 23.12
CA GLU A 192 -4.16 -25.61 24.28
C GLU A 192 -5.20 -25.42 25.38
N LYS A 193 -4.99 -26.11 26.54
CA LYS A 193 -5.81 -25.92 27.73
C LYS A 193 -5.54 -24.56 28.36
N HIS A 194 -6.26 -23.53 27.89
CA HIS A 194 -6.29 -22.25 28.59
C HIS A 194 -7.34 -22.28 29.69
N ASP A 195 -6.92 -21.94 30.90
CA ASP A 195 -7.83 -21.80 32.03
C ASP A 195 -8.62 -20.50 31.82
N LEU A 196 -9.88 -20.62 31.40
CA LEU A 196 -10.80 -19.50 31.13
C LEU A 196 -11.02 -18.55 32.33
N LYS A 197 -10.55 -18.97 33.53
CA LYS A 197 -10.64 -18.17 34.75
C LYS A 197 -9.66 -17.00 34.81
N GLU A 198 -8.65 -16.95 33.92
CA GLU A 198 -7.65 -15.89 33.90
C GLU A 198 -7.86 -14.86 32.78
N LEU A 199 -8.95 -14.95 32.00
CA LEU A 199 -9.25 -13.95 30.99
C LEU A 199 -9.73 -12.65 31.64
N PRO A 200 -9.00 -11.54 31.55
CA PRO A 200 -9.45 -10.26 32.07
C PRO A 200 -10.52 -9.67 31.13
N LEU A 201 -11.74 -10.18 31.25
CA LEU A 201 -12.89 -9.60 30.57
C LEU A 201 -13.30 -8.32 31.33
N GLN A 202 -12.85 -7.19 30.87
CA GLN A 202 -13.43 -5.90 31.24
C GLN A 202 -14.74 -5.72 30.45
N LEU A 203 -15.73 -6.51 30.77
CA LEU A 203 -17.11 -6.36 30.32
C LEU A 203 -17.84 -5.43 31.31
N ILE A 204 -17.69 -4.15 31.11
CA ILE A 204 -18.66 -3.14 31.61
C ILE A 204 -18.69 -1.99 30.62
#